data_5d15701bb5c6553c7c09f70736dc39d1
#
_entry.id   5d15701bb5c6553c7c09f70736dc39d1
#
_cell.length_a   1.000
_cell.length_b   1.000
_cell.length_c   1.000
_cell.angle_alpha   90.00
_cell.angle_beta   90.00
_cell.angle_gamma   90.00
#
_symmetry.space_group_name_H-M   'P 1'
#
loop_
_entity.id
_entity.type
_entity.pdbx_description
1 polymer ?
#
loop_
_entity_poly.entity_id
_entity_poly.type
_entity_poly.pdbx_seq_one_letter_code
_entity_poly.pdbx_strand_id
1 'polypeptide(L)'
;MNEDAKRGAGRNVKKGVDYFPHFTNSMTHSSTIFTIQEDFGNDGYAVWYKLLEYLGTQEKLYFDTNDRQRWKHFVALCKISQETVLGIINSLAEMNAIDYDLWTKHKVIWSDNFADNVASVYKKRGVAVPTKPVFLNDTESKGVPQTEPIMQLPEIKSSFDGDKM
;
A
#
# COMPACT_ATOMS: atom_id res chain seq x y z
N MET A 1 49.00 -3.04 -29.75
CA MET A 1 47.84 -3.96 -29.80
C MET A 1 47.12 -3.87 -28.48
N ASN A 2 45.97 -3.18 -28.47
CA ASN A 2 45.24 -2.90 -27.24
C ASN A 2 44.18 -3.98 -27.03
N GLU A 3 44.38 -4.85 -26.04
CA GLU A 3 43.44 -5.92 -25.61
C GLU A 3 42.62 -5.56 -24.37
N ASP A 4 42.25 -4.30 -24.20
CA ASP A 4 41.49 -3.86 -23.02
C ASP A 4 40.07 -3.33 -23.30
N ALA A 5 39.38 -3.84 -24.32
CA ALA A 5 38.05 -3.38 -24.69
C ALA A 5 36.99 -4.50 -24.69
N LYS A 6 36.93 -5.34 -23.64
CA LYS A 6 35.78 -6.26 -23.39
C LYS A 6 35.46 -6.41 -21.93
N ARG A 7 35.24 -5.29 -21.24
CA ARG A 7 34.58 -5.35 -19.92
C ARG A 7 33.09 -5.11 -20.08
N GLY A 8 32.38 -6.24 -20.11
CA GLY A 8 31.07 -6.40 -19.52
C GLY A 8 29.96 -5.49 -20.04
N ALA A 9 29.21 -5.96 -21.04
CA ALA A 9 27.80 -5.55 -21.16
C ALA A 9 27.15 -5.74 -19.79
N GLY A 10 26.79 -4.64 -19.12
CA GLY A 10 26.22 -4.67 -17.78
C GLY A 10 25.02 -5.61 -17.75
N ARG A 11 25.10 -6.61 -16.87
CA ARG A 11 23.99 -7.54 -16.62
C ARG A 11 22.77 -6.69 -16.31
N ASN A 12 21.72 -6.79 -17.13
CA ASN A 12 20.47 -6.07 -16.91
C ASN A 12 20.04 -6.24 -15.44
N VAL A 13 19.96 -5.14 -14.70
CA VAL A 13 19.53 -5.19 -13.31
C VAL A 13 18.11 -5.76 -13.30
N LYS A 14 17.95 -6.91 -12.66
CA LYS A 14 16.67 -7.58 -12.60
C LYS A 14 15.66 -6.70 -11.86
N LYS A 15 14.53 -6.44 -12.50
CA LYS A 15 13.41 -5.69 -11.96
C LYS A 15 12.60 -6.65 -11.06
N GLY A 16 12.22 -6.19 -9.86
CA GLY A 16 11.51 -7.00 -8.89
C GLY A 16 12.40 -7.94 -8.07
N VAL A 17 11.80 -8.84 -7.29
CA VAL A 17 12.50 -9.79 -6.42
C VAL A 17 12.25 -11.24 -6.85
N ASP A 18 13.21 -12.12 -6.60
CA ASP A 18 13.12 -13.55 -6.95
C ASP A 18 12.53 -14.39 -5.83
N TYR A 19 12.59 -13.89 -4.61
CA TYR A 19 12.10 -14.56 -3.42
C TYR A 19 11.77 -13.52 -2.34
N PHE A 20 10.91 -13.90 -1.42
CA PHE A 20 10.62 -13.18 -0.19
C PHE A 20 10.52 -14.18 0.98
N PRO A 21 10.76 -13.74 2.22
CA PRO A 21 10.65 -14.62 3.38
C PRO A 21 9.20 -15.08 3.58
N HIS A 22 9.01 -16.38 3.73
CA HIS A 22 7.77 -16.97 4.21
C HIS A 22 8.04 -17.50 5.63
N PHE A 23 7.53 -16.81 6.65
CA PHE A 23 7.75 -17.22 8.02
C PHE A 23 6.94 -18.47 8.36
N THR A 24 7.60 -19.49 8.93
CA THR A 24 6.98 -20.77 9.27
C THR A 24 5.88 -20.67 10.34
N ASN A 25 5.88 -19.60 11.15
CA ASN A 25 4.88 -19.31 12.16
C ASN A 25 3.76 -18.37 11.69
N SER A 26 3.67 -18.07 10.40
CA SER A 26 2.68 -17.13 9.85
C SER A 26 1.25 -17.53 10.20
N MET A 27 0.94 -18.82 10.20
CA MET A 27 -0.41 -19.32 10.51
C MET A 27 -0.82 -19.15 11.98
N THR A 28 0.15 -19.12 12.89
CA THR A 28 -0.11 -19.07 14.33
C THR A 28 0.07 -17.68 14.92
N HIS A 29 0.84 -16.80 14.27
CA HIS A 29 1.21 -15.48 14.80
C HIS A 29 0.77 -14.31 13.90
N SER A 30 0.28 -14.57 12.69
CA SER A 30 -0.25 -13.53 11.82
C SER A 30 -1.77 -13.47 11.91
N SER A 31 -2.30 -12.41 12.49
CA SER A 31 -3.74 -12.14 12.51
C SER A 31 -4.32 -12.06 11.10
N THR A 32 -3.58 -11.51 10.14
CA THR A 32 -4.00 -11.41 8.74
C THR A 32 -4.26 -12.79 8.13
N ILE A 33 -3.30 -13.71 8.23
CA ILE A 33 -3.43 -15.06 7.62
C ILE A 33 -4.54 -15.82 8.33
N PHE A 34 -4.60 -15.75 9.66
CA PHE A 34 -5.66 -16.40 10.43
C PHE A 34 -7.04 -15.92 9.96
N THR A 35 -7.28 -14.61 9.92
CA THR A 35 -8.59 -14.05 9.56
C THR A 35 -8.98 -14.40 8.12
N ILE A 36 -8.10 -14.23 7.13
CA ILE A 36 -8.46 -14.56 5.75
C ILE A 36 -8.68 -16.05 5.53
N GLN A 37 -8.08 -16.92 6.35
CA GLN A 37 -8.38 -18.36 6.30
C GLN A 37 -9.70 -18.72 6.98
N GLU A 38 -10.08 -18.05 8.07
CA GLU A 38 -11.41 -18.21 8.68
C GLU A 38 -12.51 -17.78 7.72
N ASP A 39 -12.33 -16.63 7.04
CA ASP A 39 -13.36 -16.06 6.18
C ASP A 39 -13.43 -16.73 4.79
N PHE A 40 -12.29 -17.13 4.22
CA PHE A 40 -12.18 -17.59 2.82
C PHE A 40 -11.49 -18.97 2.68
N GLY A 41 -11.20 -19.63 3.78
CA GLY A 41 -10.52 -20.92 3.74
C GLY A 41 -9.13 -20.86 3.07
N ASN A 42 -8.78 -21.94 2.39
CA ASN A 42 -7.51 -22.04 1.67
C ASN A 42 -7.38 -21.03 0.52
N ASP A 43 -8.49 -20.55 -0.01
CA ASP A 43 -8.48 -19.53 -1.07
C ASP A 43 -7.92 -18.21 -0.56
N GLY A 44 -8.27 -17.80 0.68
CA GLY A 44 -7.71 -16.62 1.34
C GLY A 44 -6.19 -16.69 1.44
N TYR A 45 -5.68 -17.80 1.95
CA TYR A 45 -4.24 -18.06 2.03
C TYR A 45 -3.56 -18.02 0.67
N ALA A 46 -4.14 -18.74 -0.31
CA ALA A 46 -3.56 -18.85 -1.65
C ALA A 46 -3.54 -17.50 -2.38
N VAL A 47 -4.61 -16.71 -2.30
CA VAL A 47 -4.69 -15.39 -2.93
C VAL A 47 -3.69 -14.43 -2.30
N TRP A 48 -3.55 -14.44 -0.96
CA TRP A 48 -2.57 -13.59 -0.29
C TRP A 48 -1.14 -13.85 -0.78
N TYR A 49 -0.71 -15.10 -0.80
CA TYR A 49 0.66 -15.41 -1.25
C TYR A 49 0.86 -15.18 -2.74
N LYS A 50 -0.12 -15.49 -3.59
CA LYS A 50 -0.07 -15.13 -5.02
C LYS A 50 0.00 -13.62 -5.23
N LEU A 51 -0.66 -12.84 -4.39
CA LEU A 51 -0.56 -11.39 -4.44
C LEU A 51 0.85 -10.90 -4.10
N LEU A 52 1.45 -11.43 -3.03
CA LEU A 52 2.84 -11.09 -2.66
C LEU A 52 3.84 -11.51 -3.76
N GLU A 53 3.67 -12.69 -4.34
CA GLU A 53 4.47 -13.14 -5.50
C GLU A 53 4.30 -12.17 -6.67
N TYR A 54 3.06 -11.78 -6.97
CA TYR A 54 2.77 -10.85 -8.05
C TYR A 54 3.39 -9.49 -7.80
N LEU A 55 3.27 -8.92 -6.60
CA LEU A 55 3.93 -7.68 -6.19
C LEU A 55 5.45 -7.78 -6.34
N GLY A 56 6.03 -8.92 -5.93
CA GLY A 56 7.46 -9.19 -6.06
C GLY A 56 7.97 -9.16 -7.50
N THR A 57 7.15 -9.50 -8.47
CA THR A 57 7.52 -9.41 -9.90
C THR A 57 7.50 -7.97 -10.43
N GLN A 58 6.83 -7.04 -9.74
CA GLN A 58 6.71 -5.67 -10.20
C GLN A 58 7.97 -4.86 -9.87
N GLU A 59 8.41 -4.04 -10.83
CA GLU A 59 9.58 -3.16 -10.65
C GLU A 59 9.43 -2.23 -9.44
N LYS A 60 8.21 -1.74 -9.21
CA LYS A 60 7.89 -0.77 -8.15
C LYS A 60 7.15 -1.37 -6.96
N LEU A 61 7.08 -2.70 -6.85
CA LEU A 61 6.40 -3.45 -5.78
C LEU A 61 4.93 -3.08 -5.57
N TYR A 62 4.25 -2.49 -6.55
CA TYR A 62 2.82 -2.23 -6.47
C TYR A 62 2.07 -2.79 -7.67
N PHE A 63 0.78 -3.02 -7.50
CA PHE A 63 -0.11 -3.51 -8.53
C PHE A 63 -1.26 -2.51 -8.78
N ASP A 64 -1.26 -1.91 -9.96
CA ASP A 64 -2.38 -1.08 -10.44
C ASP A 64 -3.43 -1.98 -11.09
N THR A 65 -4.58 -2.14 -10.41
CA THR A 65 -5.67 -2.99 -10.87
C THR A 65 -6.59 -2.29 -11.87
N ASN A 66 -6.39 -0.99 -12.16
CA ASN A 66 -7.07 -0.30 -13.24
C ASN A 66 -6.62 -0.81 -14.61
N ASP A 67 -5.44 -1.41 -14.71
CA ASP A 67 -5.02 -2.18 -15.88
C ASP A 67 -5.85 -3.47 -15.94
N ARG A 68 -6.89 -3.45 -16.80
CA ARG A 68 -7.85 -4.55 -16.95
C ARG A 68 -7.20 -5.87 -17.39
N GLN A 69 -6.14 -5.81 -18.20
CA GLN A 69 -5.48 -7.04 -18.67
C GLN A 69 -4.69 -7.67 -17.52
N ARG A 70 -3.95 -6.87 -16.78
CA ARG A 70 -3.18 -7.34 -15.61
C ARG A 70 -4.11 -7.86 -14.51
N TRP A 71 -5.22 -7.17 -14.27
CA TRP A 71 -6.23 -7.62 -13.32
C TRP A 71 -6.83 -8.99 -13.71
N LYS A 72 -7.29 -9.14 -14.96
CA LYS A 72 -7.81 -10.41 -15.46
C LYS A 72 -6.77 -11.53 -15.38
N HIS A 73 -5.52 -11.24 -15.69
CA HIS A 73 -4.43 -12.20 -15.57
C HIS A 73 -4.24 -12.66 -14.11
N PHE A 74 -4.22 -11.72 -13.17
CA PHE A 74 -4.09 -12.04 -11.75
C PHE A 74 -5.25 -12.90 -11.24
N VAL A 75 -6.51 -12.53 -11.57
CA VAL A 75 -7.69 -13.32 -11.21
C VAL A 75 -7.60 -14.73 -11.79
N ALA A 76 -7.18 -14.87 -13.05
CA ALA A 76 -7.00 -16.18 -13.69
C ALA A 76 -5.94 -17.05 -12.99
N LEU A 77 -4.87 -16.43 -12.46
CA LEU A 77 -3.85 -17.12 -11.65
C LEU A 77 -4.42 -17.61 -10.31
N CYS A 78 -5.38 -16.89 -9.74
CA CYS A 78 -6.01 -17.29 -8.46
C CYS A 78 -6.88 -18.55 -8.60
N LYS A 79 -7.43 -18.84 -9.79
CA LYS A 79 -8.28 -20.02 -10.08
C LYS A 79 -9.61 -20.04 -9.30
N ILE A 80 -10.08 -18.90 -8.87
CA ILE A 80 -11.36 -18.70 -8.18
C ILE A 80 -12.10 -17.52 -8.81
N SER A 81 -13.33 -17.24 -8.37
CA SER A 81 -14.15 -16.17 -8.92
C SER A 81 -13.51 -14.79 -8.65
N GLN A 82 -13.71 -13.85 -9.57
CA GLN A 82 -13.27 -12.47 -9.37
C GLN A 82 -13.89 -11.85 -8.12
N GLU A 83 -15.14 -12.19 -7.82
CA GLU A 83 -15.85 -11.70 -6.64
C GLU A 83 -15.15 -12.15 -5.35
N THR A 84 -14.76 -13.42 -5.28
CA THR A 84 -14.01 -13.96 -4.12
C THR A 84 -12.64 -13.29 -4.01
N VAL A 85 -11.92 -13.10 -5.13
CA VAL A 85 -10.63 -12.37 -5.11
C VAL A 85 -10.82 -10.96 -4.57
N LEU A 86 -11.83 -10.22 -5.01
CA LEU A 86 -12.14 -8.87 -4.53
C LEU A 86 -12.50 -8.86 -3.04
N GLY A 87 -13.29 -9.84 -2.58
CA GLY A 87 -13.62 -10.00 -1.16
C GLY A 87 -12.37 -10.15 -0.30
N ILE A 88 -11.45 -11.03 -0.72
CA ILE A 88 -10.17 -11.24 -0.03
C ILE A 88 -9.32 -9.96 0.00
N ILE A 89 -9.20 -9.26 -1.14
CA ILE A 89 -8.41 -8.02 -1.20
C ILE A 89 -9.03 -6.92 -0.32
N ASN A 90 -10.35 -6.80 -0.27
CA ASN A 90 -11.03 -5.86 0.63
C ASN A 90 -10.73 -6.19 2.09
N SER A 91 -10.84 -7.45 2.49
CA SER A 91 -10.49 -7.90 3.85
C SER A 91 -9.02 -7.61 4.19
N LEU A 92 -8.10 -7.84 3.26
CA LEU A 92 -6.68 -7.48 3.43
C LEU A 92 -6.46 -5.97 3.62
N ALA A 93 -7.23 -5.13 2.94
CA ALA A 93 -7.18 -3.69 3.10
C ALA A 93 -7.72 -3.25 4.46
N GLU A 94 -8.86 -3.81 4.90
CA GLU A 94 -9.45 -3.53 6.21
C GLU A 94 -8.52 -3.90 7.38
N MET A 95 -7.73 -4.96 7.19
CA MET A 95 -6.70 -5.37 8.16
C MET A 95 -5.37 -4.60 8.02
N ASN A 96 -5.27 -3.63 7.11
CA ASN A 96 -4.03 -2.92 6.78
C ASN A 96 -2.86 -3.84 6.37
N ALA A 97 -3.14 -5.03 5.85
CA ALA A 97 -2.13 -5.89 5.23
C ALA A 97 -1.67 -5.32 3.88
N ILE A 98 -2.58 -4.64 3.19
CA ILE A 98 -2.31 -3.74 2.07
C ILE A 98 -2.80 -2.34 2.43
N ASP A 99 -2.29 -1.33 1.74
CA ASP A 99 -2.64 0.06 2.00
C ASP A 99 -4.11 0.33 1.68
N TYR A 100 -4.88 0.71 2.70
CA TYR A 100 -6.31 0.93 2.62
C TYR A 100 -6.67 2.10 1.69
N ASP A 101 -5.97 3.22 1.80
CA ASP A 101 -6.25 4.41 1.01
C ASP A 101 -5.92 4.21 -0.47
N LEU A 102 -4.77 3.62 -0.76
CA LEU A 102 -4.39 3.29 -2.14
C LEU A 102 -5.38 2.33 -2.79
N TRP A 103 -5.84 1.32 -2.04
CA TRP A 103 -6.82 0.38 -2.55
C TRP A 103 -8.19 1.03 -2.77
N THR A 104 -8.71 1.74 -1.78
CA THR A 104 -10.07 2.29 -1.83
C THR A 104 -10.20 3.45 -2.81
N LYS A 105 -9.23 4.37 -2.84
CA LYS A 105 -9.27 5.59 -3.65
C LYS A 105 -8.73 5.38 -5.07
N HIS A 106 -7.66 4.60 -5.22
CA HIS A 106 -6.90 4.50 -6.47
C HIS A 106 -6.92 3.11 -7.12
N LYS A 107 -7.47 2.09 -6.44
CA LYS A 107 -7.42 0.69 -6.89
C LYS A 107 -5.99 0.19 -7.13
N VAL A 108 -5.07 0.66 -6.30
CA VAL A 108 -3.66 0.28 -6.32
C VAL A 108 -3.35 -0.53 -5.05
N ILE A 109 -2.69 -1.65 -5.23
CA ILE A 109 -2.29 -2.54 -4.15
C ILE A 109 -0.82 -2.30 -3.83
N TRP A 110 -0.55 -1.95 -2.58
CA TRP A 110 0.76 -1.79 -1.97
C TRP A 110 0.75 -2.41 -0.58
N SER A 111 1.87 -2.98 -0.14
CA SER A 111 2.03 -3.48 1.23
C SER A 111 3.36 -2.98 1.79
N ASP A 112 3.30 -2.17 2.84
CA ASP A 112 4.48 -1.65 3.54
C ASP A 112 5.28 -2.81 4.13
N ASN A 113 4.60 -3.77 4.79
CA ASN A 113 5.24 -4.96 5.36
C ASN A 113 5.97 -5.80 4.29
N PHE A 114 5.39 -5.91 3.09
CA PHE A 114 6.07 -6.63 2.01
C PHE A 114 7.30 -5.89 1.51
N ALA A 115 7.21 -4.58 1.33
CA ALA A 115 8.34 -3.75 0.93
C ALA A 115 9.51 -3.85 1.94
N ASP A 116 9.21 -3.82 3.23
CA ASP A 116 10.18 -4.01 4.31
C ASP A 116 10.81 -5.40 4.29
N ASN A 117 10.01 -6.45 4.10
CA ASN A 117 10.47 -7.83 4.05
C ASN A 117 11.46 -8.09 2.89
N VAL A 118 11.28 -7.42 1.76
CA VAL A 118 12.17 -7.57 0.60
C VAL A 118 13.29 -6.54 0.54
N ALA A 119 13.32 -5.56 1.45
CA ALA A 119 14.30 -4.48 1.46
C ALA A 119 15.75 -4.99 1.45
N SER A 120 16.03 -6.11 2.15
CA SER A 120 17.35 -6.73 2.18
C SER A 120 17.84 -7.18 0.79
N VAL A 121 16.92 -7.57 -0.10
CA VAL A 121 17.25 -7.99 -1.48
C VAL A 121 17.73 -6.79 -2.30
N TYR A 122 17.05 -5.66 -2.17
CA TYR A 122 17.43 -4.40 -2.82
C TYR A 122 18.76 -3.88 -2.29
N LYS A 123 18.95 -3.90 -0.97
CA LYS A 123 20.22 -3.51 -0.33
C LYS A 123 21.39 -4.35 -0.83
N LYS A 124 21.25 -5.67 -0.94
CA LYS A 124 22.29 -6.56 -1.49
C LYS A 124 22.62 -6.26 -2.95
N ARG A 125 21.66 -5.73 -3.72
CA ARG A 125 21.86 -5.34 -5.12
C ARG A 125 22.41 -3.91 -5.27
N GLY A 126 22.55 -3.15 -4.18
CA GLY A 126 22.98 -1.76 -4.22
C GLY A 126 22.00 -0.81 -4.88
N VAL A 127 20.71 -1.13 -4.87
CA VAL A 127 19.62 -0.31 -5.43
C VAL A 127 18.64 0.11 -4.33
N ALA A 128 17.98 1.24 -4.54
CA ALA A 128 16.98 1.73 -3.60
C ALA A 128 15.74 0.82 -3.57
N VAL A 129 15.18 0.62 -2.38
CA VAL A 129 13.88 -0.04 -2.22
C VAL A 129 12.81 0.86 -2.85
N PRO A 130 11.89 0.31 -3.66
CA PRO A 130 10.75 1.08 -4.14
C PRO A 130 9.95 1.70 -3.00
N THR A 131 9.49 2.92 -3.20
CA THR A 131 8.66 3.64 -2.24
C THR A 131 7.19 3.54 -2.60
N LYS A 132 6.35 3.67 -1.59
CA LYS A 132 4.90 3.74 -1.75
C LYS A 132 4.51 4.78 -2.80
N PRO A 133 3.63 4.45 -3.77
CA PRO A 133 3.16 5.40 -4.76
C PRO A 133 2.37 6.53 -4.11
N VAL A 134 2.58 7.76 -4.59
CA VAL A 134 1.89 8.97 -4.14
C VAL A 134 1.09 9.52 -5.31
N PHE A 135 -0.18 9.85 -5.08
CA PHE A 135 -1.06 10.48 -6.05
C PHE A 135 -1.28 11.95 -5.68
N LEU A 136 -1.15 12.85 -6.64
CA LEU A 136 -1.19 14.30 -6.40
C LEU A 136 -2.48 14.80 -5.74
N ASN A 137 -3.58 14.08 -5.94
CA ASN A 137 -4.88 14.44 -5.36
C ASN A 137 -4.98 14.16 -3.85
N ASP A 138 -4.03 13.42 -3.27
CA ASP A 138 -4.02 13.10 -1.83
C ASP A 138 -3.28 14.16 -1.00
N THR A 139 -2.57 15.11 -1.63
CA THR A 139 -1.80 16.15 -0.96
C THR A 139 -2.65 17.33 -0.51
N GLU A 140 -3.84 17.52 -1.09
CA GLU A 140 -4.71 18.65 -0.74
C GLU A 140 -5.51 18.47 0.57
N SER A 141 -5.60 17.24 1.10
CA SER A 141 -6.33 16.96 2.34
C SER A 141 -5.48 16.99 3.63
N LYS A 142 -4.18 17.25 3.52
CA LYS A 142 -3.27 17.44 4.68
C LYS A 142 -2.76 18.88 4.78
N GLY A 143 -3.55 19.86 4.39
CA GLY A 143 -3.19 21.26 4.37
C GLY A 143 -4.02 22.10 5.31
N VAL A 144 -3.34 22.67 6.31
CA VAL A 144 -3.63 23.87 7.09
C VAL A 144 -4.74 23.72 8.14
N PRO A 145 -4.41 23.82 9.44
CA PRO A 145 -5.39 24.21 10.43
C PRO A 145 -5.83 25.64 10.09
N GLN A 146 -7.04 25.79 9.61
CA GLN A 146 -7.69 27.09 9.54
C GLN A 146 -7.83 27.60 10.97
N THR A 147 -6.95 28.52 11.34
CA THR A 147 -7.17 29.43 12.45
C THR A 147 -8.43 30.25 12.08
N GLU A 148 -9.53 29.85 12.65
CA GLU A 148 -10.74 30.69 12.59
C GLU A 148 -10.40 32.07 13.17
N PRO A 149 -10.75 33.17 12.51
CA PRO A 149 -10.59 34.47 13.10
C PRO A 149 -11.50 34.57 14.34
N ILE A 150 -10.88 34.86 15.48
CA ILE A 150 -11.56 35.14 16.74
C ILE A 150 -12.55 36.25 16.47
N MET A 151 -13.83 35.89 16.44
CA MET A 151 -14.93 36.83 16.37
C MET A 151 -14.92 37.63 17.66
N GLN A 152 -14.48 38.91 17.59
CA GLN A 152 -14.56 39.84 18.68
C GLN A 152 -16.04 40.06 19.02
N LEU A 153 -16.44 39.67 20.22
CA LEU A 153 -17.71 39.96 20.80
C LEU A 153 -17.82 41.48 20.96
N PRO A 154 -18.95 42.14 20.58
CA PRO A 154 -19.15 43.54 20.82
C PRO A 154 -19.27 43.83 22.31
N GLU A 155 -18.53 44.84 22.77
CA GLU A 155 -18.61 45.38 24.13
C GLU A 155 -20.05 45.83 24.43
N ILE A 156 -20.66 45.24 25.42
CA ILE A 156 -21.93 45.72 26.01
C ILE A 156 -21.59 46.91 26.89
N LYS A 157 -21.85 48.12 26.39
CA LYS A 157 -21.85 49.34 27.21
C LYS A 157 -23.02 49.26 28.19
N SER A 158 -22.72 49.01 29.44
CA SER A 158 -23.66 49.21 30.54
C SER A 158 -23.80 50.71 30.80
N SER A 159 -24.86 51.34 30.30
CA SER A 159 -25.34 52.61 30.79
C SER A 159 -26.23 52.32 32.00
N PHE A 160 -25.68 52.46 33.17
CA PHE A 160 -26.42 52.53 34.40
C PHE A 160 -26.70 54.02 34.60
N ASP A 161 -27.91 54.44 34.25
CA ASP A 161 -28.39 55.78 34.56
C ASP A 161 -29.24 55.65 35.81
N GLY A 162 -28.72 56.24 36.88
CA GLY A 162 -29.44 56.40 38.13
C GLY A 162 -30.33 57.56 38.05
N ASP A 163 -31.60 57.43 38.36
CA ASP A 163 -32.38 58.56 38.78
C ASP A 163 -33.14 58.31 40.08
N LYS A 164 -33.08 59.35 40.89
CA LYS A 164 -33.63 59.49 42.24
C LYS A 164 -35.13 59.65 42.16
N MET A 165 -35.88 59.10 43.05
CA MET A 165 -36.76 59.67 44.07
C MET A 165 -37.48 58.52 44.78
#